data_68b684d4f66e9593890aecaef46e7018
#
_entry.id   68b684d4f66e9593890aecaef46e7018
#
_cell.length_a   1.000
_cell.length_b   1.000
_cell.length_c   1.000
_cell.angle_alpha   90.00
_cell.angle_beta   90.00
_cell.angle_gamma   90.00
#
_symmetry.space_group_name_H-M   'P 1'
#
loop_
_entity.id
_entity.type
_entity.pdbx_description
1 polymer ?
#
loop_
_entity_poly.entity_id
_entity_poly.type
_entity_poly.pdbx_seq_one_letter_code
_entity_poly.pdbx_strand_id
1 'polypeptide(L)'
;AVRVGPPLLPPSCGWPTIPDQDLAGLRPGVDRRVEKQASTTLGRVTLRIFDTRTRSLRDFVPLTPGRATMYLCGATPQTNPHIGHVRSGVAFDIVRRWLMASGYDVAFVRNVTDIDDKILTKAAEANRPWWEWVSTYERAFSHAYDMLGVLPPSVEPRATGHMTQMITYMQRLIDAGFAYPAQGSVYFDVAAWSAADGSDYGSLSGNNLVDMEQGETDNVGKRSPQDFALWKAAKPGEPSWPTPWGDGRPGWHLECSAMST
;
A
#
# COMPACT_ATOMS: atom_id res chain seq x y z
N ALA A 1 3.95 4.23 -22.05
CA ALA A 1 2.66 3.56 -21.89
C ALA A 1 2.80 2.10 -22.34
N VAL A 2 3.04 1.19 -21.41
CA VAL A 2 3.06 -0.25 -21.69
C VAL A 2 1.64 -0.74 -21.45
N ARG A 3 0.96 -1.18 -22.52
CA ARG A 3 -0.31 -1.91 -22.42
C ARG A 3 -0.01 -3.32 -21.94
N VAL A 4 -0.44 -3.65 -20.73
CA VAL A 4 -0.51 -5.02 -20.24
C VAL A 4 -1.91 -5.54 -20.59
N GLY A 5 -1.98 -6.58 -21.43
CA GLY A 5 -3.22 -7.28 -21.77
C GLY A 5 -3.79 -8.02 -20.54
N PRO A 6 -5.09 -8.39 -20.56
CA PRO A 6 -5.73 -9.04 -19.43
C PRO A 6 -5.12 -10.41 -19.16
N PRO A 7 -4.96 -10.83 -17.87
CA PRO A 7 -4.49 -12.16 -17.54
C PRO A 7 -5.52 -13.23 -17.93
N LEU A 8 -5.05 -14.29 -18.57
CA LEU A 8 -5.82 -15.51 -18.83
C LEU A 8 -6.07 -16.22 -17.49
N LEU A 9 -7.32 -16.30 -17.09
CA LEU A 9 -7.75 -17.10 -15.95
C LEU A 9 -7.77 -18.60 -16.33
N PRO A 10 -7.26 -19.50 -15.46
CA PRO A 10 -7.42 -20.93 -15.65
C PRO A 10 -8.87 -21.37 -15.35
N PRO A 11 -9.34 -22.51 -15.89
CA PRO A 11 -10.73 -22.94 -15.79
C PRO A 11 -11.12 -23.37 -14.37
N SER A 12 -12.23 -22.83 -13.92
CA SER A 12 -13.18 -23.22 -12.86
C SER A 12 -12.76 -24.25 -11.82
N CYS A 13 -12.39 -23.80 -10.62
CA CYS A 13 -12.73 -24.48 -9.38
C CYS A 13 -14.17 -24.09 -9.02
N GLY A 14 -15.07 -25.09 -8.96
CA GLY A 14 -16.49 -24.89 -8.72
C GLY A 14 -16.79 -24.45 -7.29
N TRP A 15 -16.96 -23.15 -7.10
CA TRP A 15 -17.68 -22.61 -5.98
C TRP A 15 -19.15 -22.43 -6.37
N PRO A 16 -20.11 -22.79 -5.50
CA PRO A 16 -21.52 -22.56 -5.80
C PRO A 16 -21.77 -21.06 -5.93
N THR A 17 -22.28 -20.63 -7.07
CA THR A 17 -22.80 -19.28 -7.29
C THR A 17 -24.02 -19.08 -6.39
N ILE A 18 -23.98 -18.13 -5.48
CA ILE A 18 -25.14 -17.69 -4.70
C ILE A 18 -26.08 -16.98 -5.69
N PRO A 19 -27.35 -17.41 -5.82
CA PRO A 19 -28.28 -16.77 -6.74
C PRO A 19 -28.53 -15.30 -6.31
N ASP A 20 -28.61 -14.42 -7.27
CA ASP A 20 -28.82 -12.97 -7.09
C ASP A 20 -30.11 -12.60 -6.32
N GLN A 21 -31.00 -13.55 -6.12
CA GLN A 21 -32.29 -13.39 -5.42
C GLN A 21 -32.13 -13.30 -3.89
N ASP A 22 -31.06 -13.84 -3.30
CA ASP A 22 -30.88 -13.88 -1.85
C ASP A 22 -30.19 -12.61 -1.28
N LEU A 23 -29.66 -11.76 -2.13
CA LEU A 23 -29.03 -10.49 -1.71
C LEU A 23 -30.00 -9.30 -1.66
N ALA A 24 -31.24 -9.46 -2.12
CA ALA A 24 -32.25 -8.41 -2.17
C ALA A 24 -32.78 -7.99 -0.78
N GLY A 25 -32.59 -8.81 0.25
CA GLY A 25 -33.09 -8.57 1.61
C GLY A 25 -32.18 -7.77 2.53
N LEU A 26 -30.95 -7.47 2.14
CA LEU A 26 -29.93 -6.83 3.01
C LEU A 26 -29.68 -5.35 2.73
N ARG A 27 -30.44 -4.73 1.84
CA ARG A 27 -30.34 -3.28 1.61
C ARG A 27 -31.32 -2.52 2.53
N PRO A 28 -30.87 -1.65 3.43
CA PRO A 28 -31.80 -0.73 4.10
C PRO A 28 -32.48 0.12 3.02
N GLY A 29 -33.81 0.19 3.07
CA GLY A 29 -34.64 0.86 2.08
C GLY A 29 -34.28 2.33 1.91
N VAL A 30 -33.50 2.63 0.89
CA VAL A 30 -33.33 4.00 0.39
C VAL A 30 -34.45 4.24 -0.61
N ASP A 31 -35.31 5.22 -0.30
CA ASP A 31 -36.44 5.61 -1.13
C ASP A 31 -35.92 6.11 -2.50
N ARG A 32 -36.13 5.31 -3.55
CA ARG A 32 -35.72 5.62 -4.94
C ARG A 32 -36.35 6.89 -5.50
N ARG A 33 -37.29 7.52 -4.81
CA ARG A 33 -37.87 8.79 -5.22
C ARG A 33 -36.97 9.99 -4.93
N VAL A 34 -36.07 9.87 -3.94
CA VAL A 34 -35.10 10.93 -3.59
C VAL A 34 -33.96 11.00 -4.59
N GLU A 35 -33.57 9.86 -5.21
CA GLU A 35 -32.48 9.82 -6.19
C GLU A 35 -32.79 10.52 -7.52
N LYS A 36 -34.05 10.60 -7.92
CA LYS A 36 -34.42 11.25 -9.19
C LYS A 36 -34.51 12.77 -9.16
N GLN A 37 -34.63 13.37 -7.98
CA GLN A 37 -34.75 14.85 -7.85
C GLN A 37 -33.42 15.55 -7.58
N ALA A 38 -32.35 14.82 -7.16
CA ALA A 38 -31.04 15.40 -6.94
C ALA A 38 -30.18 15.55 -8.22
N SER A 39 -30.69 15.07 -9.37
CA SER A 39 -29.93 15.05 -10.64
C SER A 39 -30.12 16.27 -11.53
N THR A 40 -30.89 17.26 -11.11
CA THR A 40 -31.17 18.43 -11.95
C THR A 40 -30.83 19.71 -11.19
N THR A 41 -29.66 20.29 -11.44
CA THR A 41 -29.32 21.73 -11.28
C THR A 41 -28.09 22.06 -10.41
N LEU A 42 -27.25 21.14 -10.03
CA LEU A 42 -25.89 21.56 -9.69
C LEU A 42 -25.03 21.31 -10.94
N GLY A 43 -24.59 22.41 -11.58
CA GLY A 43 -23.57 22.31 -12.63
C GLY A 43 -22.48 21.38 -12.14
N ARG A 44 -22.06 20.45 -12.99
CA ARG A 44 -21.10 19.39 -12.68
C ARG A 44 -19.85 20.04 -12.06
N VAL A 45 -19.83 20.14 -10.73
CA VAL A 45 -18.64 20.64 -10.02
C VAL A 45 -17.55 19.62 -10.28
N THR A 46 -16.59 20.01 -11.11
CA THR A 46 -15.42 19.17 -11.40
C THR A 46 -14.63 19.07 -10.10
N LEU A 47 -14.48 17.85 -9.58
CA LEU A 47 -13.64 17.59 -8.42
C LEU A 47 -12.19 17.93 -8.78
N ARG A 48 -11.56 18.80 -8.01
CA ARG A 48 -10.15 19.16 -8.17
C ARG A 48 -9.37 18.72 -6.97
N ILE A 49 -8.23 18.07 -7.21
CA ILE A 49 -7.32 17.57 -6.18
C ILE A 49 -5.94 18.18 -6.40
N PHE A 50 -5.27 18.56 -5.31
CA PHE A 50 -3.88 18.99 -5.40
C PHE A 50 -2.99 17.79 -5.72
N ASP A 51 -2.30 17.88 -6.84
CA ASP A 51 -1.36 16.87 -7.31
C ASP A 51 0.06 17.29 -6.90
N THR A 52 0.67 16.52 -6.01
CA THR A 52 2.02 16.76 -5.51
C THR A 52 3.06 16.75 -6.62
N ARG A 53 2.89 15.91 -7.65
CA ARG A 53 3.83 15.81 -8.77
C ARG A 53 3.87 17.09 -9.59
N THR A 54 2.72 17.69 -9.86
CA THR A 54 2.61 18.93 -10.65
C THR A 54 2.57 20.18 -9.78
N ARG A 55 2.50 20.03 -8.43
CA ARG A 55 2.35 21.09 -7.45
C ARG A 55 1.21 22.06 -7.76
N SER A 56 0.12 21.54 -8.30
CA SER A 56 -1.04 22.31 -8.73
C SER A 56 -2.36 21.57 -8.47
N LEU A 57 -3.44 22.36 -8.40
CA LEU A 57 -4.79 21.79 -8.40
C LEU A 57 -5.12 21.30 -9.81
N ARG A 58 -5.49 20.02 -9.93
CA ARG A 58 -5.90 19.39 -11.19
C ARG A 58 -7.30 18.81 -11.07
N ASP A 59 -7.99 18.76 -12.19
CA ASP A 59 -9.25 18.04 -12.28
C ASP A 59 -9.01 16.55 -12.03
N PHE A 60 -9.84 15.97 -11.16
CA PHE A 60 -9.78 14.54 -10.91
C PHE A 60 -10.36 13.77 -12.09
N VAL A 61 -9.52 13.01 -12.77
CA VAL A 61 -9.90 12.14 -13.88
C VAL A 61 -9.61 10.71 -13.48
N PRO A 62 -10.64 9.89 -13.19
CA PRO A 62 -10.43 8.48 -12.83
C PRO A 62 -9.93 7.66 -14.01
N LEU A 63 -9.14 6.62 -13.75
CA LEU A 63 -8.67 5.68 -14.78
C LEU A 63 -9.83 4.93 -15.45
N THR A 64 -10.86 4.63 -14.68
CA THR A 64 -12.10 4.00 -15.15
C THR A 64 -13.26 4.97 -14.89
N PRO A 65 -14.06 5.34 -15.90
CA PRO A 65 -15.19 6.24 -15.70
C PRO A 65 -16.13 5.77 -14.59
N GLY A 66 -16.46 6.68 -13.66
CA GLY A 66 -17.35 6.40 -12.53
C GLY A 66 -16.71 5.63 -11.38
N ARG A 67 -15.47 5.17 -11.48
CA ARG A 67 -14.77 4.41 -10.43
C ARG A 67 -13.49 5.10 -10.00
N ALA A 68 -13.31 5.28 -8.70
CA ALA A 68 -12.09 5.80 -8.10
C ALA A 68 -11.40 4.69 -7.29
N THR A 69 -10.11 4.50 -7.52
CA THR A 69 -9.28 3.59 -6.72
C THR A 69 -8.31 4.40 -5.88
N MET A 70 -8.19 4.04 -4.60
CA MET A 70 -7.29 4.69 -3.66
C MET A 70 -6.43 3.64 -2.96
N TYR A 71 -5.13 3.87 -2.87
CA TYR A 71 -4.23 3.09 -2.04
C TYR A 71 -3.60 4.00 -0.98
N LEU A 72 -3.73 3.61 0.29
CA LEU A 72 -3.12 4.28 1.42
C LEU A 72 -2.12 3.33 2.08
N CYS A 73 -0.86 3.74 2.19
CA CYS A 73 0.09 3.02 3.03
C CYS A 73 -0.39 3.07 4.48
N GLY A 74 -0.66 1.90 5.04
CA GLY A 74 -1.09 1.74 6.42
C GLY A 74 0.06 1.91 7.40
N ALA A 75 -0.27 2.00 8.68
CA ALA A 75 0.72 2.07 9.73
C ALA A 75 1.35 0.70 10.01
N THR A 76 2.56 0.70 10.56
CA THR A 76 3.18 -0.47 11.18
C THR A 76 2.61 -0.66 12.59
N PRO A 77 1.84 -1.71 12.88
CA PRO A 77 1.21 -1.92 14.18
C PRO A 77 2.20 -2.46 15.21
N GLN A 78 3.14 -1.63 15.63
CA GLN A 78 4.20 -1.96 16.59
C GLN A 78 3.85 -1.62 18.05
N THR A 79 2.89 -0.72 18.27
CA THR A 79 2.42 -0.24 19.57
C THR A 79 0.98 0.25 19.42
N ASN A 80 0.34 0.64 20.53
CA ASN A 80 -0.96 1.30 20.48
C ASN A 80 -0.96 2.51 19.53
N PRO A 81 -2.04 2.71 18.76
CA PRO A 81 -2.16 3.88 17.93
C PRO A 81 -2.22 5.16 18.77
N HIS A 82 -1.67 6.25 18.24
CA HIS A 82 -1.82 7.58 18.78
C HIS A 82 -2.44 8.51 17.72
N ILE A 83 -2.76 9.74 18.10
CA ILE A 83 -3.46 10.70 17.23
C ILE A 83 -2.76 10.91 15.88
N GLY A 84 -1.44 10.86 15.82
CA GLY A 84 -0.67 10.99 14.57
C GLY A 84 -0.96 9.85 13.59
N HIS A 85 -1.13 8.62 14.08
CA HIS A 85 -1.49 7.47 13.25
C HIS A 85 -2.93 7.59 12.71
N VAL A 86 -3.89 7.83 13.60
CA VAL A 86 -5.31 7.83 13.22
C VAL A 86 -5.69 9.05 12.38
N ARG A 87 -4.97 10.17 12.51
CA ARG A 87 -5.17 11.37 11.70
C ARG A 87 -5.07 11.07 10.20
N SER A 88 -4.11 10.26 9.78
CA SER A 88 -3.96 9.85 8.39
C SER A 88 -5.21 9.09 7.92
N GLY A 89 -5.67 8.10 8.70
CA GLY A 89 -6.88 7.34 8.38
C GLY A 89 -8.11 8.22 8.23
N VAL A 90 -8.32 9.15 9.17
CA VAL A 90 -9.45 10.11 9.12
C VAL A 90 -9.36 11.02 7.90
N ALA A 91 -8.17 11.56 7.58
CA ALA A 91 -7.98 12.45 6.44
C ALA A 91 -8.35 11.77 5.12
N PHE A 92 -7.91 10.53 4.91
CA PHE A 92 -8.22 9.77 3.70
C PHE A 92 -9.66 9.23 3.68
N ASP A 93 -10.28 9.00 4.85
CA ASP A 93 -11.70 8.68 4.93
C ASP A 93 -12.58 9.86 4.48
N ILE A 94 -12.20 11.09 4.82
CA ILE A 94 -12.87 12.30 4.31
C ILE A 94 -12.78 12.37 2.79
N VAL A 95 -11.60 12.13 2.21
CA VAL A 95 -11.41 12.10 0.75
C VAL A 95 -12.27 11.01 0.13
N ARG A 96 -12.28 9.80 0.71
CA ARG A 96 -13.11 8.68 0.25
C ARG A 96 -14.59 9.03 0.26
N ARG A 97 -15.10 9.59 1.37
CA ARG A 97 -16.50 9.99 1.49
C ARG A 97 -16.87 11.09 0.49
N TRP A 98 -15.97 12.01 0.23
CA TRP A 98 -16.18 13.04 -0.76
C TRP A 98 -16.26 12.48 -2.18
N LEU A 99 -15.41 11.55 -2.54
CA LEU A 99 -15.48 10.83 -3.81
C LEU A 99 -16.80 10.07 -3.95
N MET A 100 -17.25 9.37 -2.90
CA MET A 100 -18.53 8.66 -2.88
C MET A 100 -19.70 9.65 -3.04
N ALA A 101 -19.70 10.76 -2.31
CA ALA A 101 -20.71 11.81 -2.43
C ALA A 101 -20.71 12.48 -3.80
N SER A 102 -19.56 12.49 -4.49
CA SER A 102 -19.42 12.98 -5.87
C SER A 102 -19.88 11.94 -6.93
N GLY A 103 -20.42 10.79 -6.52
CA GLY A 103 -21.00 9.78 -7.39
C GLY A 103 -20.01 8.72 -7.90
N TYR A 104 -18.80 8.61 -7.33
CA TYR A 104 -17.85 7.56 -7.69
C TYR A 104 -18.10 6.28 -6.88
N ASP A 105 -17.95 5.12 -7.55
CA ASP A 105 -17.70 3.85 -6.87
C ASP A 105 -16.25 3.84 -6.40
N VAL A 106 -16.02 3.74 -5.07
CA VAL A 106 -14.69 3.90 -4.49
C VAL A 106 -14.15 2.59 -3.94
N ALA A 107 -13.11 2.06 -4.57
CA ALA A 107 -12.30 0.98 -4.03
C ALA A 107 -11.13 1.58 -3.21
N PHE A 108 -11.18 1.41 -1.89
CA PHE A 108 -10.15 1.91 -0.98
C PHE A 108 -9.34 0.76 -0.39
N VAL A 109 -8.05 0.77 -0.63
CA VAL A 109 -7.09 -0.22 -0.13
C VAL A 109 -6.19 0.47 0.90
N ARG A 110 -6.01 -0.18 2.05
CA ARG A 110 -5.04 0.22 3.08
C ARG A 110 -4.30 -1.02 3.54
N ASN A 111 -2.98 -1.06 3.39
CA ASN A 111 -2.20 -2.23 3.80
C ASN A 111 -1.93 -2.26 5.30
N VAL A 112 -1.51 -3.43 5.77
CA VAL A 112 -0.93 -3.64 7.09
C VAL A 112 0.52 -4.07 6.90
N THR A 113 1.46 -3.28 7.42
CA THR A 113 2.88 -3.65 7.52
C THR A 113 3.05 -4.56 8.72
N ASP A 114 2.74 -5.84 8.55
CA ASP A 114 2.70 -6.84 9.62
C ASP A 114 4.05 -7.52 9.88
N ILE A 115 5.10 -7.09 9.18
CA ILE A 115 6.49 -7.48 9.41
C ILE A 115 7.41 -6.27 9.26
N ASP A 116 8.19 -5.93 10.30
CA ASP A 116 9.09 -4.78 10.31
C ASP A 116 10.11 -4.92 11.46
N ASP A 117 11.28 -4.29 11.35
CA ASP A 117 12.31 -4.29 12.40
C ASP A 117 11.77 -3.87 13.76
N LYS A 118 10.91 -2.85 13.78
CA LYS A 118 10.34 -2.31 15.03
C LYS A 118 9.39 -3.29 15.70
N ILE A 119 8.65 -4.09 14.90
CA ILE A 119 7.79 -5.15 15.42
C ILE A 119 8.65 -6.23 16.07
N LEU A 120 9.70 -6.69 15.37
CA LEU A 120 10.59 -7.74 15.85
C LEU A 120 11.29 -7.33 17.15
N THR A 121 11.83 -6.12 17.19
CA THR A 121 12.50 -5.57 18.37
C THR A 121 11.56 -5.51 19.56
N LYS A 122 10.36 -4.91 19.39
CA LYS A 122 9.40 -4.76 20.51
C LYS A 122 8.81 -6.08 20.97
N ALA A 123 8.58 -7.01 20.08
CA ALA A 123 8.13 -8.35 20.45
C ALA A 123 9.18 -9.10 21.26
N ALA A 124 10.46 -9.01 20.85
CA ALA A 124 11.58 -9.60 21.57
C ALA A 124 11.77 -8.96 22.96
N GLU A 125 11.73 -7.63 23.07
CA GLU A 125 11.78 -6.90 24.36
C GLU A 125 10.65 -7.35 25.31
N ALA A 126 9.47 -7.64 24.78
CA ALA A 126 8.32 -8.11 25.53
C ALA A 126 8.31 -9.64 25.75
N ASN A 127 9.31 -10.37 25.24
CA ASN A 127 9.36 -11.83 25.27
C ASN A 127 8.10 -12.48 24.70
N ARG A 128 7.60 -11.95 23.55
CA ARG A 128 6.39 -12.44 22.88
C ARG A 128 6.70 -12.77 21.42
N PRO A 129 6.00 -13.75 20.82
CA PRO A 129 6.10 -14.01 19.38
C PRO A 129 5.69 -12.76 18.58
N TRP A 130 6.46 -12.43 17.52
CA TRP A 130 6.23 -11.25 16.69
C TRP A 130 4.82 -11.23 16.06
N TRP A 131 4.32 -12.38 15.62
CA TRP A 131 2.99 -12.50 15.01
C TRP A 131 1.85 -12.27 16.01
N GLU A 132 2.05 -12.62 17.28
CA GLU A 132 1.10 -12.33 18.36
C GLU A 132 1.13 -10.83 18.71
N TRP A 133 2.33 -10.25 18.75
CA TRP A 133 2.55 -8.84 19.00
C TRP A 133 1.82 -7.99 17.97
N VAL A 134 2.11 -8.19 16.68
CA VAL A 134 1.51 -7.42 15.58
C VAL A 134 0.00 -7.59 15.55
N SER A 135 -0.51 -8.81 15.71
CA SER A 135 -1.95 -9.07 15.73
C SER A 135 -2.68 -8.34 16.86
N THR A 136 -2.02 -8.16 18.01
CA THR A 136 -2.59 -7.40 19.13
C THR A 136 -2.76 -5.92 18.76
N TYR A 137 -1.74 -5.32 18.19
CA TYR A 137 -1.78 -3.89 17.83
C TYR A 137 -2.56 -3.61 16.56
N GLU A 138 -2.60 -4.54 15.61
CA GLU A 138 -3.50 -4.43 14.45
C GLU A 138 -4.96 -4.28 14.90
N ARG A 139 -5.41 -5.10 15.87
CA ARG A 139 -6.76 -4.95 16.45
C ARG A 139 -6.94 -3.61 17.18
N ALA A 140 -5.90 -3.13 17.87
CA ALA A 140 -5.95 -1.82 18.53
C ALA A 140 -6.10 -0.67 17.51
N PHE A 141 -5.42 -0.76 16.35
CA PHE A 141 -5.59 0.20 15.26
C PHE A 141 -6.99 0.15 14.67
N SER A 142 -7.51 -1.05 14.37
CA SER A 142 -8.88 -1.23 13.85
C SER A 142 -9.91 -0.63 14.82
N HIS A 143 -9.78 -0.93 16.11
CA HIS A 143 -10.67 -0.37 17.13
C HIS A 143 -10.60 1.16 17.21
N ALA A 144 -9.40 1.74 17.12
CA ALA A 144 -9.25 3.20 17.11
C ALA A 144 -9.90 3.86 15.88
N TYR A 145 -9.82 3.23 14.71
CA TYR A 145 -10.53 3.70 13.51
C TYR A 145 -12.04 3.58 13.67
N ASP A 146 -12.54 2.47 14.21
CA ASP A 146 -13.97 2.25 14.47
C ASP A 146 -14.54 3.31 15.42
N MET A 147 -13.82 3.61 16.52
CA MET A 147 -14.21 4.66 17.48
C MET A 147 -14.35 6.06 16.84
N LEU A 148 -13.59 6.33 15.78
CA LEU A 148 -13.62 7.58 15.04
C LEU A 148 -14.60 7.54 13.84
N GLY A 149 -15.31 6.44 13.63
CA GLY A 149 -16.24 6.27 12.54
C GLY A 149 -15.58 6.24 11.15
N VAL A 150 -14.29 5.90 11.08
CA VAL A 150 -13.56 5.70 9.81
C VAL A 150 -14.10 4.45 9.14
N LEU A 151 -14.45 4.55 7.87
CA LEU A 151 -14.96 3.40 7.11
C LEU A 151 -13.87 2.34 6.95
N PRO A 152 -14.19 1.06 7.12
CA PRO A 152 -13.23 -0.01 6.87
C PRO A 152 -12.79 0.00 5.41
N PRO A 153 -11.53 -0.36 5.08
CA PRO A 153 -11.07 -0.43 3.70
C PRO A 153 -11.82 -1.51 2.93
N SER A 154 -11.90 -1.38 1.60
CA SER A 154 -12.44 -2.42 0.71
C SER A 154 -11.59 -3.67 0.74
N VAL A 155 -10.26 -3.50 0.82
CA VAL A 155 -9.26 -4.56 0.98
C VAL A 155 -8.16 -4.06 1.93
N GLU A 156 -7.71 -4.93 2.82
CA GLU A 156 -6.61 -4.66 3.76
C GLU A 156 -5.51 -5.73 3.60
N PRO A 157 -4.64 -5.59 2.57
CA PRO A 157 -3.59 -6.56 2.30
C PRO A 157 -2.49 -6.48 3.37
N ARG A 158 -1.94 -7.65 3.74
CA ARG A 158 -0.81 -7.75 4.67
C ARG A 158 0.48 -8.01 3.90
N ALA A 159 1.58 -7.45 4.36
CA ALA A 159 2.90 -7.65 3.77
C ALA A 159 3.28 -9.13 3.72
N THR A 160 3.04 -9.88 4.82
CA THR A 160 3.34 -11.32 4.88
C THR A 160 2.54 -12.17 3.90
N GLY A 161 1.38 -11.69 3.47
CA GLY A 161 0.54 -12.35 2.45
C GLY A 161 0.98 -12.12 1.00
N HIS A 162 1.98 -11.25 0.76
CA HIS A 162 2.35 -10.79 -0.59
C HIS A 162 3.82 -11.07 -0.96
N MET A 163 4.46 -12.03 -0.29
CA MET A 163 5.88 -12.36 -0.52
C MET A 163 6.18 -12.74 -1.97
N THR A 164 5.31 -13.52 -2.60
CA THR A 164 5.48 -13.91 -4.01
C THR A 164 5.45 -12.71 -4.95
N GLN A 165 4.54 -11.77 -4.72
CA GLN A 165 4.45 -10.54 -5.50
C GLN A 165 5.69 -9.66 -5.30
N MET A 166 6.19 -9.56 -4.08
CA MET A 166 7.42 -8.83 -3.75
C MET A 166 8.64 -9.43 -4.44
N ILE A 167 8.78 -10.76 -4.42
CA ILE A 167 9.88 -11.48 -5.11
C ILE A 167 9.81 -11.21 -6.62
N THR A 168 8.63 -11.32 -7.21
CA THR A 168 8.43 -11.02 -8.63
C THR A 168 8.75 -9.57 -8.97
N TYR A 169 8.37 -8.63 -8.10
CA TYR A 169 8.66 -7.20 -8.27
C TYR A 169 10.17 -6.92 -8.22
N MET A 170 10.88 -7.49 -7.23
CA MET A 170 12.33 -7.38 -7.13
C MET A 170 13.03 -7.95 -8.36
N GLN A 171 12.60 -9.12 -8.85
CA GLN A 171 13.21 -9.73 -10.05
C GLN A 171 13.09 -8.78 -11.26
N ARG A 172 11.93 -8.15 -11.46
CA ARG A 172 11.76 -7.16 -12.54
C ARG A 172 12.70 -5.97 -12.40
N LEU A 173 12.93 -5.48 -11.18
CA LEU A 173 13.87 -4.39 -10.93
C LEU A 173 15.32 -4.81 -11.20
N ILE A 174 15.69 -6.04 -10.83
CA ILE A 174 17.02 -6.60 -11.11
C ILE A 174 17.23 -6.76 -12.61
N ASP A 175 16.27 -7.34 -13.31
CA ASP A 175 16.32 -7.54 -14.77
C ASP A 175 16.39 -6.21 -15.54
N ALA A 176 15.78 -5.16 -14.99
CA ALA A 176 15.84 -3.80 -15.52
C ALA A 176 17.12 -3.03 -15.14
N GLY A 177 17.99 -3.61 -14.29
CA GLY A 177 19.23 -2.99 -13.83
C GLY A 177 19.06 -1.93 -12.73
N PHE A 178 17.90 -1.86 -12.08
CA PHE A 178 17.60 -0.89 -11.02
C PHE A 178 17.64 -1.47 -9.60
N ALA A 179 17.97 -2.75 -9.48
CA ALA A 179 18.23 -3.40 -8.18
C ALA A 179 19.34 -4.42 -8.33
N TYR A 180 20.00 -4.74 -7.21
CA TYR A 180 21.08 -5.72 -7.19
C TYR A 180 21.05 -6.55 -5.91
N PRO A 181 21.34 -7.86 -5.99
CA PRO A 181 21.54 -8.70 -4.84
C PRO A 181 22.94 -8.48 -4.23
N ALA A 182 23.04 -8.49 -2.91
CA ALA A 182 24.30 -8.43 -2.18
C ALA A 182 24.15 -9.11 -0.82
N GLN A 183 24.96 -10.14 -0.55
CA GLN A 183 25.06 -10.84 0.74
C GLN A 183 23.72 -11.30 1.33
N GLY A 184 22.84 -11.87 0.49
CA GLY A 184 21.51 -12.33 0.89
C GLY A 184 20.43 -11.22 0.95
N SER A 185 20.81 -9.96 0.78
CA SER A 185 19.90 -8.82 0.64
C SER A 185 19.73 -8.43 -0.82
N VAL A 186 18.68 -7.62 -1.11
CA VAL A 186 18.48 -6.98 -2.41
C VAL A 186 18.31 -5.48 -2.17
N TYR A 187 19.07 -4.67 -2.88
CA TYR A 187 19.03 -3.22 -2.77
C TYR A 187 18.53 -2.58 -4.06
N PHE A 188 17.80 -1.48 -3.92
CA PHE A 188 17.47 -0.59 -5.03
C PHE A 188 18.68 0.29 -5.34
N ASP A 189 19.07 0.34 -6.61
CA ASP A 189 20.20 1.13 -7.11
C ASP A 189 19.70 2.54 -7.48
N VAL A 190 19.82 3.47 -6.55
CA VAL A 190 19.37 4.84 -6.73
C VAL A 190 20.17 5.57 -7.82
N ALA A 191 21.48 5.27 -7.93
CA ALA A 191 22.33 5.87 -8.94
C ALA A 191 21.96 5.39 -10.36
N ALA A 192 21.74 4.08 -10.53
CA ALA A 192 21.31 3.52 -11.81
C ALA A 192 19.94 4.06 -12.24
N TRP A 193 18.98 4.17 -11.32
CA TRP A 193 17.69 4.78 -11.61
C TRP A 193 17.82 6.23 -12.00
N SER A 194 18.61 7.03 -11.25
CA SER A 194 18.79 8.47 -11.48
C SER A 194 19.49 8.78 -12.81
N ALA A 195 20.31 7.84 -13.30
CA ALA A 195 20.99 7.95 -14.60
C ALA A 195 20.12 7.50 -15.79
N ALA A 196 18.98 6.86 -15.53
CA ALA A 196 18.09 6.41 -16.60
C ALA A 196 17.36 7.57 -17.29
N ASP A 197 17.18 7.47 -18.60
CA ASP A 197 16.45 8.47 -19.38
C ASP A 197 15.02 8.66 -18.87
N GLY A 198 14.66 9.92 -18.59
CA GLY A 198 13.34 10.27 -18.06
C GLY A 198 13.17 9.99 -16.57
N SER A 199 14.24 9.65 -15.84
CA SER A 199 14.22 9.52 -14.38
C SER A 199 13.90 10.86 -13.74
N ASP A 200 13.05 10.81 -12.72
CA ASP A 200 12.67 11.95 -11.89
C ASP A 200 12.81 11.64 -10.39
N TYR A 201 13.80 10.80 -10.00
CA TYR A 201 14.01 10.40 -8.61
C TYR A 201 14.11 11.62 -7.68
N GLY A 202 13.31 11.60 -6.61
CA GLY A 202 13.23 12.73 -5.67
C GLY A 202 12.31 13.88 -6.10
N SER A 203 11.84 13.94 -7.35
CA SER A 203 10.98 15.03 -7.84
C SER A 203 9.66 15.16 -7.07
N LEU A 204 9.08 14.06 -6.62
CA LEU A 204 7.84 14.04 -5.86
C LEU A 204 8.04 14.57 -4.43
N SER A 205 9.10 14.17 -3.76
CA SER A 205 9.42 14.60 -2.39
C SER A 205 10.07 15.96 -2.34
N GLY A 206 10.77 16.36 -3.40
CA GLY A 206 11.61 17.56 -3.46
C GLY A 206 12.94 17.40 -2.71
N ASN A 207 13.30 16.17 -2.34
CA ASN A 207 14.56 15.90 -1.65
C ASN A 207 15.73 15.84 -2.64
N ASN A 208 16.86 16.41 -2.26
CA ASN A 208 18.11 16.26 -3.02
C ASN A 208 18.73 14.92 -2.71
N LEU A 209 19.22 14.23 -3.74
CA LEU A 209 19.89 12.92 -3.59
C LEU A 209 21.09 12.97 -2.64
N VAL A 210 21.82 14.09 -2.64
CA VAL A 210 23.03 14.27 -1.81
C VAL A 210 22.71 14.32 -0.33
N ASP A 211 21.52 14.81 0.03
CA ASP A 211 21.08 14.99 1.42
C ASP A 211 20.27 13.78 1.94
N MET A 212 20.07 12.76 1.10
CA MET A 212 19.31 11.58 1.49
C MET A 212 20.17 10.61 2.29
N GLU A 213 19.97 10.58 3.60
CA GLU A 213 20.45 9.51 4.46
C GLU A 213 19.33 8.45 4.62
N GLN A 214 19.63 7.22 4.24
CA GLN A 214 18.75 6.10 4.53
C GLN A 214 19.00 5.68 5.99
N GLY A 215 17.97 5.83 6.82
CA GLY A 215 18.02 5.49 8.26
C GLY A 215 18.11 3.98 8.56
N GLU A 216 18.57 3.18 7.62
CA GLU A 216 18.76 1.74 7.77
C GLU A 216 20.10 1.45 8.44
N THR A 217 20.08 0.69 9.53
CA THR A 217 21.27 0.32 10.30
C THR A 217 22.15 -0.72 9.60
N ASP A 218 21.60 -1.51 8.67
CA ASP A 218 22.32 -2.59 7.98
C ASP A 218 22.74 -2.12 6.57
N ASN A 219 24.00 -1.71 6.45
CA ASN A 219 24.60 -1.23 5.19
C ASN A 219 25.48 -2.27 4.51
N VAL A 220 25.36 -3.56 4.87
CA VAL A 220 26.24 -4.62 4.39
C VAL A 220 25.96 -4.90 2.91
N GLY A 221 26.95 -4.60 2.06
CA GLY A 221 26.86 -4.85 0.61
C GLY A 221 26.23 -3.73 -0.21
N LYS A 222 25.81 -2.60 0.38
CA LYS A 222 25.36 -1.43 -0.38
C LYS A 222 26.48 -0.88 -1.26
N ARG A 223 26.14 -0.48 -2.49
CA ARG A 223 27.04 0.23 -3.41
C ARG A 223 27.12 1.72 -3.12
N SER A 224 26.00 2.31 -2.67
CA SER A 224 25.87 3.73 -2.36
C SER A 224 25.09 3.93 -1.07
N PRO A 225 25.41 4.98 -0.27
CA PRO A 225 24.64 5.32 0.93
C PRO A 225 23.17 5.61 0.66
N GLN A 226 22.82 6.09 -0.53
CA GLN A 226 21.44 6.41 -0.94
C GLN A 226 20.61 5.16 -1.28
N ASP A 227 21.25 4.02 -1.58
CA ASP A 227 20.55 2.79 -1.87
C ASP A 227 19.75 2.34 -0.64
N PHE A 228 18.65 1.68 -0.85
CA PHE A 228 17.81 1.16 0.23
C PHE A 228 17.43 -0.30 0.01
N ALA A 229 17.23 -1.03 1.11
CA ALA A 229 16.93 -2.44 1.05
C ALA A 229 15.48 -2.65 0.54
N LEU A 230 15.35 -3.44 -0.51
CA LEU A 230 14.11 -4.06 -0.94
C LEU A 230 13.87 -5.37 -0.20
N TRP A 231 14.96 -6.11 0.08
CA TRP A 231 14.98 -7.35 0.84
C TRP A 231 16.14 -7.36 1.80
N LYS A 232 15.89 -7.72 3.05
CA LYS A 232 16.88 -7.79 4.11
C LYS A 232 17.21 -9.24 4.41
N ALA A 233 18.49 -9.63 4.34
CA ALA A 233 18.93 -10.95 4.74
C ALA A 233 18.51 -11.27 6.17
N ALA A 234 18.08 -12.50 6.42
CA ALA A 234 17.65 -12.95 7.73
C ALA A 234 18.82 -12.96 8.72
N LYS A 235 18.55 -12.48 9.93
CA LYS A 235 19.43 -12.65 11.08
C LYS A 235 19.03 -13.91 11.86
N PRO A 236 19.95 -14.53 12.61
CA PRO A 236 19.61 -15.69 13.41
C PRO A 236 18.42 -15.43 14.34
N GLY A 237 17.40 -16.29 14.27
CA GLY A 237 16.19 -16.18 15.08
C GLY A 237 15.11 -15.22 14.56
N GLU A 238 15.35 -14.49 13.46
CA GLU A 238 14.33 -13.70 12.79
C GLU A 238 13.44 -14.56 11.89
N PRO A 239 12.16 -14.17 11.70
CA PRO A 239 11.33 -14.76 10.66
C PRO A 239 11.92 -14.47 9.28
N SER A 240 11.84 -15.45 8.39
CA SER A 240 12.38 -15.30 7.03
C SER A 240 11.56 -16.08 6.02
N TRP A 241 11.66 -15.65 4.77
CA TRP A 241 11.05 -16.27 3.61
C TRP A 241 12.14 -16.56 2.57
N PRO A 242 12.08 -17.71 1.88
CA PRO A 242 13.08 -18.06 0.89
C PRO A 242 12.93 -17.20 -0.37
N THR A 243 14.07 -16.76 -0.90
CA THR A 243 14.16 -16.09 -2.21
C THR A 243 15.33 -16.65 -3.01
N PRO A 244 15.41 -16.40 -4.33
CA PRO A 244 16.57 -16.76 -5.13
C PRO A 244 17.90 -16.16 -4.66
N TRP A 245 17.84 -15.09 -3.87
CA TRP A 245 19.02 -14.33 -3.41
C TRP A 245 19.44 -14.66 -1.97
N GLY A 246 18.57 -15.34 -1.23
CA GLY A 246 18.77 -15.74 0.16
C GLY A 246 17.50 -15.63 0.98
N ASP A 247 17.51 -16.26 2.15
CA ASP A 247 16.42 -16.16 3.11
C ASP A 247 16.42 -14.77 3.76
N GLY A 248 15.24 -14.18 3.91
CA GLY A 248 15.14 -12.84 4.45
C GLY A 248 13.69 -12.36 4.60
N ARG A 249 13.54 -11.07 4.69
CA ARG A 249 12.23 -10.38 4.84
C ARG A 249 12.19 -9.09 4.04
N PRO A 250 10.99 -8.57 3.72
CA PRO A 250 10.86 -7.38 2.90
C PRO A 250 11.44 -6.14 3.58
N GLY A 251 11.99 -5.25 2.76
CA GLY A 251 12.23 -3.86 3.11
C GLY A 251 10.93 -3.05 3.01
N TRP A 252 10.79 -2.07 3.85
CA TRP A 252 9.56 -1.29 4.02
C TRP A 252 9.00 -0.68 2.72
N HIS A 253 9.90 -0.20 1.84
CA HIS A 253 9.47 0.43 0.58
C HIS A 253 8.92 -0.57 -0.45
N LEU A 254 9.38 -1.82 -0.41
CA LEU A 254 8.93 -2.86 -1.33
C LEU A 254 7.47 -3.25 -1.09
N GLU A 255 7.05 -3.27 0.16
CA GLU A 255 5.73 -3.74 0.57
C GLU A 255 4.60 -2.98 -0.15
N CYS A 256 4.54 -1.67 0.06
CA CYS A 256 3.52 -0.84 -0.59
C CYS A 256 3.64 -0.86 -2.12
N SER A 257 4.86 -0.90 -2.66
CA SER A 257 5.07 -0.94 -4.11
C SER A 257 4.49 -2.22 -4.73
N ALA A 258 4.67 -3.37 -4.08
CA ALA A 258 4.15 -4.64 -4.57
C ALA A 258 2.64 -4.83 -4.31
N MET A 259 2.11 -4.29 -3.19
CA MET A 259 0.69 -4.44 -2.84
C MET A 259 -0.22 -3.44 -3.55
N SER A 260 0.31 -2.40 -4.19
CA SER A 260 -0.47 -1.37 -4.91
C SER A 260 -0.60 -1.61 -6.41
N THR A 261 -0.01 -2.69 -6.93
CA THR A 261 0.03 -3.00 -8.38
C THR A 261 -0.98 -4.07 -8.82
#